data_76f428cee9c4abff9c57e3db38dfc717
#
_entry.id   76f428cee9c4abff9c57e3db38dfc717
#
_cell.length_a   1.000
_cell.length_b   1.000
_cell.length_c   1.000
_cell.angle_alpha   90.00
_cell.angle_beta   90.00
_cell.angle_gamma   90.00
#
_symmetry.space_group_name_H-M   'P 1'
#
loop_
_entity.id
_entity.type
_entity.pdbx_description
1 polymer ?
#
loop_
_entity_poly.entity_id
_entity_poly.type
_entity_poly.pdbx_seq_one_letter_code
_entity_poly.pdbx_strand_id
1 'polypeptide(L)'
;AEDHKAQTMQFNKNATIVSSRMNEIDSVFDQLHNVASRLLELTAQTGSPFVSDENRKLFAIEATAMKGELFQLANQVDSKGYGIFSGLSGGRAPFELDNQGVITYSGSGANKSLQVSHNSHLRQNFAGDDVFLNLETANNKFSVFDAVDDFVDSMNFPLGAEVSGNLFSDGNSIELAFPA
;
A
#
# COMPACT_ATOMS: atom_id res chain seq x y z
N ALA A 1 -32.79 32.35 -14.10
CA ALA A 1 -33.47 31.18 -13.49
C ALA A 1 -32.99 29.85 -14.13
N GLU A 2 -32.87 29.76 -15.44
CA GLU A 2 -32.42 28.53 -16.15
C GLU A 2 -30.95 28.20 -15.88
N ASP A 3 -30.05 29.20 -15.85
CA ASP A 3 -28.62 28.99 -15.56
C ASP A 3 -28.39 28.41 -14.17
N HIS A 4 -29.11 28.90 -13.15
CA HIS A 4 -29.03 28.36 -11.78
C HIS A 4 -29.51 26.91 -11.71
N LYS A 5 -30.56 26.58 -12.47
CA LYS A 5 -31.07 25.20 -12.54
C LYS A 5 -30.06 24.27 -13.19
N ALA A 6 -29.48 24.67 -14.32
CA ALA A 6 -28.45 23.90 -15.02
C ALA A 6 -27.20 23.67 -14.13
N GLN A 7 -26.76 24.71 -13.43
CA GLN A 7 -25.61 24.61 -12.50
C GLN A 7 -25.90 23.68 -11.32
N THR A 8 -27.09 23.78 -10.71
CA THR A 8 -27.49 22.86 -9.63
C THR A 8 -27.55 21.41 -10.11
N MET A 9 -28.07 21.18 -11.31
CA MET A 9 -28.08 19.84 -11.91
C MET A 9 -26.68 19.31 -12.14
N GLN A 10 -25.74 20.16 -12.59
CA GLN A 10 -24.34 19.77 -12.76
C GLN A 10 -23.69 19.41 -11.41
N PHE A 11 -23.92 20.20 -10.37
CA PHE A 11 -23.39 19.89 -9.02
C PHE A 11 -23.93 18.57 -8.47
N ASN A 12 -25.22 18.31 -8.65
CA ASN A 12 -25.82 17.03 -8.24
C ASN A 12 -25.22 15.85 -9.01
N LYS A 13 -25.01 16.01 -10.32
CA LYS A 13 -24.35 14.99 -11.15
C LYS A 13 -22.90 14.75 -10.68
N ASN A 14 -22.16 15.82 -10.40
CA ASN A 14 -20.80 15.71 -9.89
C ASN A 14 -20.76 15.01 -8.53
N ALA A 15 -21.67 15.35 -7.61
CA ALA A 15 -21.77 14.72 -6.29
C ALA A 15 -22.07 13.21 -6.41
N THR A 16 -22.97 12.82 -7.31
CA THR A 16 -23.26 11.40 -7.58
C THR A 16 -22.04 10.66 -8.12
N ILE A 17 -21.30 11.26 -9.05
CA ILE A 17 -20.06 10.67 -9.61
C ILE A 17 -19.02 10.47 -8.50
N VAL A 18 -18.82 11.49 -7.66
CA VAL A 18 -17.84 11.40 -6.57
C VAL A 18 -18.26 10.34 -5.54
N SER A 19 -19.55 10.32 -5.16
CA SER A 19 -20.06 9.33 -4.20
C SER A 19 -19.87 7.90 -4.70
N SER A 20 -20.24 7.62 -5.97
CA SER A 20 -20.01 6.30 -6.56
C SER A 20 -18.53 5.92 -6.55
N ARG A 21 -17.66 6.86 -6.90
CA ARG A 21 -16.21 6.64 -6.91
C ARG A 21 -15.67 6.37 -5.51
N MET A 22 -16.12 7.12 -4.51
CA MET A 22 -15.70 6.89 -3.13
C MET A 22 -16.13 5.53 -2.60
N ASN A 23 -17.33 5.05 -2.94
CA ASN A 23 -17.76 3.71 -2.56
C ASN A 23 -16.89 2.60 -3.18
N GLU A 24 -16.42 2.77 -4.43
CA GLU A 24 -15.46 1.84 -5.05
C GLU A 24 -14.12 1.86 -4.30
N ILE A 25 -13.63 3.04 -3.95
CA ILE A 25 -12.40 3.23 -3.19
C ILE A 25 -12.51 2.65 -1.79
N ASP A 26 -13.61 2.91 -1.07
CA ASP A 26 -13.87 2.39 0.28
C ASP A 26 -13.83 0.86 0.30
N SER A 27 -14.41 0.21 -0.72
CA SER A 27 -14.33 -1.25 -0.86
C SER A 27 -12.90 -1.77 -1.00
N VAL A 28 -12.02 -1.03 -1.67
CA VAL A 28 -10.60 -1.40 -1.79
C VAL A 28 -9.87 -1.16 -0.47
N PHE A 29 -10.16 -0.05 0.22
CA PHE A 29 -9.58 0.21 1.55
C PHE A 29 -10.00 -0.84 2.58
N ASP A 30 -11.22 -1.35 2.55
CA ASP A 30 -11.64 -2.46 3.40
C ASP A 30 -10.81 -3.72 3.15
N GLN A 31 -10.53 -4.04 1.89
CA GLN A 31 -9.67 -5.17 1.53
C GLN A 31 -8.21 -4.95 1.97
N LEU A 32 -7.66 -3.74 1.75
CA LEU A 32 -6.34 -3.36 2.24
C LEU A 32 -6.24 -3.47 3.77
N HIS A 33 -7.27 -3.03 4.48
CA HIS A 33 -7.33 -3.17 5.94
C HIS A 33 -7.29 -4.63 6.39
N ASN A 34 -8.00 -5.53 5.71
CA ASN A 34 -8.00 -6.95 6.02
C ASN A 34 -6.61 -7.57 5.81
N VAL A 35 -5.93 -7.26 4.70
CA VAL A 35 -4.56 -7.72 4.44
C VAL A 35 -3.59 -7.17 5.48
N ALA A 36 -3.66 -5.88 5.79
CA ALA A 36 -2.80 -5.25 6.79
C ALA A 36 -3.02 -5.86 8.19
N SER A 37 -4.27 -6.10 8.57
CA SER A 37 -4.61 -6.75 9.84
C SER A 37 -4.02 -8.16 9.93
N ARG A 38 -4.10 -8.92 8.85
CA ARG A 38 -3.51 -10.27 8.81
C ARG A 38 -1.98 -10.25 8.86
N LEU A 39 -1.32 -9.29 8.19
CA LEU A 39 0.13 -9.08 8.31
C LEU A 39 0.55 -8.76 9.74
N LEU A 40 -0.21 -7.92 10.44
CA LEU A 40 0.02 -7.63 11.86
C LEU A 40 -0.14 -8.86 12.75
N GLU A 41 -1.14 -9.71 12.48
CA GLU A 41 -1.29 -10.99 13.20
C GLU A 41 -0.09 -11.90 12.97
N LEU A 42 0.41 -12.01 11.72
CA LEU A 42 1.61 -12.80 11.45
C LEU A 42 2.83 -12.27 12.21
N THR A 43 3.05 -10.95 12.22
CA THR A 43 4.16 -10.36 12.98
C THR A 43 4.04 -10.64 14.48
N ALA A 44 2.83 -10.58 15.03
CA ALA A 44 2.61 -10.91 16.44
C ALA A 44 2.89 -12.38 16.76
N GLN A 45 2.58 -13.30 15.84
CA GLN A 45 2.86 -14.73 16.01
C GLN A 45 4.37 -15.03 15.97
N THR A 46 5.15 -14.29 15.19
CA THR A 46 6.61 -14.48 15.08
C THR A 46 7.38 -14.03 16.31
N GLY A 47 6.80 -13.20 17.17
CA GLY A 47 7.39 -12.75 18.44
C GLY A 47 7.50 -13.86 19.50
N SER A 48 6.97 -15.06 19.25
CA SER A 48 7.07 -16.20 20.18
C SER A 48 8.43 -16.89 20.05
N PRO A 49 9.15 -17.15 21.16
CA PRO A 49 10.43 -17.87 21.15
C PRO A 49 10.29 -19.35 20.76
N PHE A 50 9.06 -19.85 20.63
CA PHE A 50 8.76 -21.26 20.26
C PHE A 50 8.43 -21.44 18.78
N VAL A 51 8.58 -20.44 17.96
CA VAL A 51 8.34 -20.53 16.50
C VAL A 51 9.49 -21.33 15.87
N SER A 52 9.18 -22.50 15.31
CA SER A 52 10.16 -23.32 14.59
C SER A 52 10.54 -22.70 13.25
N ASP A 53 11.72 -23.08 12.72
CA ASP A 53 12.15 -22.65 11.37
C ASP A 53 11.16 -23.06 10.27
N GLU A 54 10.47 -24.19 10.45
CA GLU A 54 9.43 -24.63 9.52
C GLU A 54 8.22 -23.69 9.53
N ASN A 55 7.76 -23.29 10.71
CA ASN A 55 6.67 -22.32 10.84
C ASN A 55 7.08 -20.93 10.29
N ARG A 56 8.33 -20.51 10.50
CA ARG A 56 8.84 -19.25 9.92
C ARG A 56 8.75 -19.25 8.38
N LYS A 57 9.11 -20.36 7.74
CA LYS A 57 8.96 -20.53 6.28
C LYS A 57 7.50 -20.44 5.82
N LEU A 58 6.58 -21.03 6.60
CA LEU A 58 5.15 -20.91 6.30
C LEU A 58 4.67 -19.46 6.41
N PHE A 59 5.10 -18.70 7.41
CA PHE A 59 4.80 -17.28 7.53
C PHE A 59 5.38 -16.45 6.38
N ALA A 60 6.59 -16.77 5.92
CA ALA A 60 7.18 -16.12 4.75
C ALA A 60 6.35 -16.37 3.47
N ILE A 61 5.87 -17.60 3.27
CA ILE A 61 5.01 -17.95 2.13
C ILE A 61 3.68 -17.18 2.19
N GLU A 62 3.05 -17.14 3.37
CA GLU A 62 1.79 -16.41 3.57
C GLU A 62 1.98 -14.89 3.34
N ALA A 63 3.02 -14.30 3.90
CA ALA A 63 3.33 -12.88 3.69
C ALA A 63 3.62 -12.54 2.22
N THR A 64 4.33 -13.44 1.51
CA THR A 64 4.57 -13.28 0.06
C THR A 64 3.25 -13.30 -0.74
N ALA A 65 2.33 -14.18 -0.38
CA ALA A 65 1.00 -14.21 -1.02
C ALA A 65 0.22 -12.91 -0.75
N MET A 66 0.30 -12.37 0.47
CA MET A 66 -0.31 -11.08 0.84
C MET A 66 0.32 -9.90 0.11
N LYS A 67 1.64 -9.90 -0.12
CA LYS A 67 2.29 -8.90 -0.99
C LYS A 67 1.69 -8.92 -2.39
N GLY A 68 1.45 -10.12 -2.94
CA GLY A 68 0.77 -10.27 -4.23
C GLY A 68 -0.65 -9.70 -4.22
N GLU A 69 -1.42 -9.91 -3.16
CA GLU A 69 -2.75 -9.34 -2.99
C GLU A 69 -2.70 -7.81 -2.89
N LEU A 70 -1.79 -7.24 -2.08
CA LEU A 70 -1.57 -5.80 -2.01
C LEU A 70 -1.25 -5.19 -3.38
N PHE A 71 -0.40 -5.86 -4.17
CA PHE A 71 -0.06 -5.42 -5.53
C PHE A 71 -1.27 -5.44 -6.46
N GLN A 72 -2.14 -6.45 -6.37
CA GLN A 72 -3.38 -6.52 -7.15
C GLN A 72 -4.34 -5.39 -6.73
N LEU A 73 -4.52 -5.14 -5.44
CA LEU A 73 -5.35 -4.05 -4.92
C LEU A 73 -4.80 -2.67 -5.33
N ALA A 74 -3.48 -2.49 -5.32
CA ALA A 74 -2.82 -1.27 -5.77
C ALA A 74 -3.07 -0.98 -7.27
N ASN A 75 -3.27 -2.02 -8.07
CA ASN A 75 -3.60 -1.94 -9.50
C ASN A 75 -5.10 -2.11 -9.81
N GLN A 76 -5.96 -2.06 -8.78
CA GLN A 76 -7.40 -2.14 -8.97
C GLN A 76 -7.91 -1.04 -9.91
N VAL A 77 -8.79 -1.41 -10.83
CA VAL A 77 -9.43 -0.48 -11.75
C VAL A 77 -10.87 -0.22 -11.34
N ASP A 78 -11.36 0.97 -11.68
CA ASP A 78 -12.77 1.34 -11.50
C ASP A 78 -13.67 0.70 -12.57
N SER A 79 -14.98 0.94 -12.46
CA SER A 79 -15.99 0.50 -13.41
C SER A 79 -15.77 0.98 -14.86
N LYS A 80 -14.91 1.99 -15.06
CA LYS A 80 -14.53 2.55 -16.37
C LYS A 80 -13.17 2.02 -16.86
N GLY A 81 -12.49 1.19 -16.07
CA GLY A 81 -11.19 0.63 -16.39
C GLY A 81 -10.00 1.54 -16.11
N TYR A 82 -10.16 2.58 -15.31
CA TYR A 82 -9.06 3.44 -14.85
C TYR A 82 -8.56 3.00 -13.49
N GLY A 83 -7.25 3.00 -13.29
CA GLY A 83 -6.63 2.67 -12.01
C GLY A 83 -7.14 3.58 -10.89
N ILE A 84 -7.60 2.97 -9.79
CA ILE A 84 -8.13 3.69 -8.63
C ILE A 84 -7.06 4.60 -8.04
N PHE A 85 -5.81 4.11 -8.02
CA PHE A 85 -4.65 4.78 -7.43
C PHE A 85 -3.72 5.42 -8.46
N SER A 86 -4.15 5.59 -9.72
CA SER A 86 -3.32 6.17 -10.79
C SER A 86 -3.14 7.70 -10.70
N GLY A 87 -3.81 8.37 -9.76
CA GLY A 87 -3.79 9.82 -9.67
C GLY A 87 -4.42 10.48 -10.90
N LEU A 88 -3.78 11.49 -11.46
CA LEU A 88 -4.24 12.19 -12.68
C LEU A 88 -3.83 11.49 -13.98
N SER A 89 -2.87 10.55 -13.96
CA SER A 89 -2.34 9.91 -15.15
C SER A 89 -3.37 9.04 -15.88
N GLY A 90 -4.39 8.54 -15.15
CA GLY A 90 -5.47 7.73 -15.72
C GLY A 90 -5.02 6.36 -16.26
N GLY A 91 -3.80 5.92 -15.93
CA GLY A 91 -3.28 4.60 -16.30
C GLY A 91 -4.07 3.46 -15.66
N ARG A 92 -4.09 2.29 -16.31
CA ARG A 92 -4.81 1.11 -15.79
C ARG A 92 -4.09 0.42 -14.65
N ALA A 93 -2.76 0.35 -14.74
CA ALA A 93 -1.91 -0.32 -13.76
C ALA A 93 -0.81 0.67 -13.32
N PRO A 94 -1.04 1.45 -12.25
CA PRO A 94 -0.07 2.45 -11.81
C PRO A 94 1.15 1.86 -11.13
N PHE A 95 1.11 0.60 -10.71
CA PHE A 95 2.24 -0.11 -10.10
C PHE A 95 2.76 -1.18 -11.04
N GLU A 96 4.06 -1.19 -11.24
CA GLU A 96 4.76 -2.15 -12.09
C GLU A 96 5.80 -2.92 -11.27
N LEU A 97 5.91 -4.22 -11.53
CA LEU A 97 6.91 -5.09 -10.93
C LEU A 97 8.04 -5.27 -11.96
N ASP A 98 9.25 -4.88 -11.60
CA ASP A 98 10.40 -5.07 -12.48
C ASP A 98 10.97 -6.52 -12.39
N ASN A 99 11.96 -6.81 -13.23
CA ASN A 99 12.61 -8.12 -13.28
C ASN A 99 13.43 -8.46 -12.01
N GLN A 100 13.64 -7.50 -11.12
CA GLN A 100 14.35 -7.65 -9.87
C GLN A 100 13.39 -7.81 -8.68
N GLY A 101 12.07 -7.75 -8.94
CA GLY A 101 11.04 -7.85 -7.90
C GLY A 101 10.71 -6.53 -7.21
N VAL A 102 11.24 -5.41 -7.73
CA VAL A 102 10.98 -4.07 -7.18
C VAL A 102 9.68 -3.52 -7.75
N ILE A 103 8.81 -3.03 -6.86
CA ILE A 103 7.54 -2.41 -7.23
C ILE A 103 7.75 -0.90 -7.39
N THR A 104 7.47 -0.40 -8.59
CA THR A 104 7.59 1.02 -8.93
C THR A 104 6.22 1.62 -9.24
N TYR A 105 6.06 2.92 -8.98
CA TYR A 105 4.83 3.66 -9.23
C TYR A 105 5.00 4.58 -10.45
N SER A 106 4.17 4.38 -11.47
CA SER A 106 4.14 5.16 -12.71
C SER A 106 2.94 6.11 -12.78
N GLY A 107 2.14 6.17 -11.71
CA GLY A 107 1.00 7.08 -11.60
C GLY A 107 1.42 8.52 -11.34
N SER A 108 0.41 9.37 -11.04
CA SER A 108 0.63 10.78 -10.68
C SER A 108 0.29 10.98 -9.19
N GLY A 109 1.20 11.63 -8.43
CA GLY A 109 0.97 12.03 -7.04
C GLY A 109 -0.10 13.13 -6.88
N ALA A 110 -0.72 13.61 -7.97
CA ALA A 110 -1.72 14.64 -7.92
C ALA A 110 -3.15 14.08 -7.75
N ASN A 111 -3.95 14.78 -6.95
CA ASN A 111 -5.34 14.42 -6.69
C ASN A 111 -6.29 15.16 -7.63
N LYS A 112 -7.31 14.45 -8.10
CA LYS A 112 -8.41 15.02 -8.89
C LYS A 112 -9.56 15.40 -7.97
N SER A 113 -10.15 16.58 -8.18
CA SER A 113 -11.34 17.02 -7.46
C SER A 113 -12.42 17.48 -8.42
N LEU A 114 -13.68 17.35 -8.01
CA LEU A 114 -14.85 17.88 -8.71
C LEU A 114 -15.57 18.90 -7.86
N GLN A 115 -16.01 19.98 -8.51
CA GLN A 115 -16.84 20.97 -7.87
C GLN A 115 -18.27 20.42 -7.67
N VAL A 116 -18.74 20.42 -6.42
CA VAL A 116 -20.07 19.93 -6.02
C VAL A 116 -20.97 21.02 -5.48
N SER A 117 -20.42 22.22 -5.27
CA SER A 117 -21.17 23.45 -4.98
C SER A 117 -20.33 24.65 -5.41
N HIS A 118 -20.85 25.88 -5.26
CA HIS A 118 -20.13 27.11 -5.60
C HIS A 118 -18.77 27.22 -4.90
N ASN A 119 -18.66 26.73 -3.67
CA ASN A 119 -17.47 26.88 -2.85
C ASN A 119 -16.89 25.53 -2.35
N SER A 120 -17.37 24.38 -2.88
CA SER A 120 -16.93 23.07 -2.40
C SER A 120 -16.46 22.19 -3.54
N HIS A 121 -15.28 21.61 -3.35
CA HIS A 121 -14.70 20.59 -4.22
C HIS A 121 -14.49 19.32 -3.43
N LEU A 122 -14.86 18.17 -3.98
CA LEU A 122 -14.62 16.86 -3.38
C LEU A 122 -13.54 16.12 -4.17
N ARG A 123 -12.63 15.47 -3.44
CA ARG A 123 -11.60 14.61 -4.01
C ARG A 123 -12.25 13.38 -4.67
N GLN A 124 -11.73 12.96 -5.82
CA GLN A 124 -12.22 11.80 -6.57
C GLN A 124 -11.31 10.58 -6.49
N ASN A 125 -10.06 10.74 -6.06
CA ASN A 125 -9.06 9.68 -6.08
C ASN A 125 -8.01 9.90 -4.98
N PHE A 126 -7.26 8.85 -4.73
CA PHE A 126 -6.03 8.88 -3.93
C PHE A 126 -4.84 8.58 -4.84
N ALA A 127 -3.72 9.24 -4.61
CA ALA A 127 -2.48 8.92 -5.28
C ALA A 127 -1.90 7.65 -4.65
N GLY A 128 -1.45 6.71 -5.49
CA GLY A 128 -0.99 5.41 -5.02
C GLY A 128 0.31 5.48 -4.23
N ASP A 129 1.17 6.43 -4.53
CA ASP A 129 2.40 6.68 -3.77
C ASP A 129 2.11 7.07 -2.32
N ASP A 130 1.07 7.89 -2.07
CA ASP A 130 0.66 8.25 -0.71
C ASP A 130 0.11 7.04 0.09
N VAL A 131 -0.53 6.10 -0.60
CA VAL A 131 -1.19 4.95 0.05
C VAL A 131 -0.23 3.78 0.29
N PHE A 132 0.74 3.56 -0.62
CA PHE A 132 1.54 2.34 -0.62
C PHE A 132 3.04 2.58 -0.44
N LEU A 133 3.59 3.74 -0.84
CA LEU A 133 5.04 3.96 -0.89
C LEU A 133 5.55 5.00 0.12
N ASN A 134 4.73 5.98 0.47
CA ASN A 134 5.12 7.08 1.35
C ASN A 134 4.48 6.94 2.75
N LEU A 135 4.41 5.72 3.28
CA LEU A 135 3.93 5.51 4.63
C LEU A 135 4.93 6.08 5.64
N GLU A 136 4.44 6.86 6.59
CA GLU A 136 5.30 7.56 7.54
C GLU A 136 5.19 6.95 8.95
N THR A 137 6.35 6.70 9.55
CA THR A 137 6.48 6.55 10.99
C THR A 137 7.10 7.84 11.57
N ALA A 138 7.19 7.93 12.88
CA ALA A 138 7.78 9.11 13.54
C ALA A 138 9.18 9.49 13.01
N ASN A 139 9.94 8.54 12.47
CA ASN A 139 11.35 8.71 12.09
C ASN A 139 11.69 8.27 10.65
N ASN A 140 10.78 7.67 9.91
CA ASN A 140 11.10 7.11 8.60
C ASN A 140 9.90 7.06 7.67
N LYS A 141 10.17 7.10 6.34
CA LYS A 141 9.21 6.76 5.28
C LYS A 141 9.54 5.37 4.76
N PHE A 142 8.50 4.59 4.46
CA PHE A 142 8.67 3.24 3.94
C PHE A 142 7.54 2.87 2.96
N SER A 143 7.83 1.91 2.11
CA SER A 143 6.84 1.25 1.26
C SER A 143 6.22 0.07 2.01
N VAL A 144 4.91 -0.14 1.87
CA VAL A 144 4.28 -1.34 2.41
C VAL A 144 4.86 -2.62 1.80
N PHE A 145 5.26 -2.56 0.54
CA PHE A 145 5.86 -3.70 -0.16
C PHE A 145 7.24 -4.04 0.40
N ASP A 146 8.08 -3.03 0.65
CA ASP A 146 9.41 -3.22 1.25
C ASP A 146 9.29 -3.76 2.67
N ALA A 147 8.32 -3.26 3.46
CA ALA A 147 8.08 -3.76 4.81
C ALA A 147 7.66 -5.25 4.82
N VAL A 148 6.91 -5.71 3.80
CA VAL A 148 6.59 -7.15 3.68
C VAL A 148 7.82 -7.94 3.22
N ASP A 149 8.65 -7.41 2.32
CA ASP A 149 9.89 -8.06 1.90
C ASP A 149 10.85 -8.22 3.09
N ASP A 150 11.05 -7.17 3.89
CA ASP A 150 11.87 -7.22 5.11
C ASP A 150 11.35 -8.28 6.09
N PHE A 151 10.03 -8.39 6.24
CA PHE A 151 9.42 -9.45 7.05
C PHE A 151 9.72 -10.84 6.48
N VAL A 152 9.51 -11.05 5.18
CA VAL A 152 9.78 -12.33 4.50
C VAL A 152 11.24 -12.71 4.64
N ASP A 153 12.16 -11.78 4.43
CA ASP A 153 13.58 -11.99 4.58
C ASP A 153 13.93 -12.37 6.00
N SER A 154 13.40 -11.66 7.00
CA SER A 154 13.61 -11.98 8.42
C SER A 154 13.12 -13.39 8.77
N MET A 155 12.05 -13.88 8.14
CA MET A 155 11.51 -15.23 8.35
C MET A 155 12.35 -16.33 7.69
N ASN A 156 13.05 -16.03 6.62
CA ASN A 156 13.92 -16.95 5.91
C ASN A 156 15.30 -17.13 6.54
N PHE A 157 15.71 -16.25 7.49
CA PHE A 157 16.94 -16.44 8.25
C PHE A 157 16.74 -17.54 9.31
N PRO A 158 17.63 -18.54 9.37
CA PRO A 158 17.54 -19.59 10.39
C PRO A 158 17.79 -19.02 11.80
N LEU A 159 17.06 -19.54 12.80
CA LEU A 159 17.26 -19.20 14.20
C LEU A 159 18.70 -19.56 14.61
N GLY A 160 19.47 -18.60 15.10
CA GLY A 160 20.87 -18.79 15.51
C GLY A 160 21.91 -18.56 14.39
N ALA A 161 21.51 -18.14 13.21
CA ALA A 161 22.49 -17.65 12.23
C ALA A 161 23.09 -16.33 12.71
N GLU A 162 24.43 -16.31 12.85
CA GLU A 162 25.14 -15.06 13.11
C GLU A 162 24.95 -14.14 11.89
N VAL A 163 24.32 -13.00 12.08
CA VAL A 163 24.24 -11.96 11.05
C VAL A 163 25.62 -11.27 10.98
N SER A 164 26.53 -11.87 10.24
CA SER A 164 27.81 -11.20 9.88
C SER A 164 27.59 -10.38 8.61
N GLY A 165 26.92 -9.26 8.72
CA GLY A 165 26.75 -8.30 7.64
C GLY A 165 26.94 -6.88 8.15
N ASN A 166 27.75 -6.07 7.46
CA ASN A 166 27.81 -4.64 7.71
C ASN A 166 26.45 -4.02 7.40
N LEU A 167 25.64 -3.82 8.42
CA LEU A 167 24.33 -3.15 8.33
C LEU A 167 24.44 -1.64 8.07
N PHE A 168 25.67 -1.08 8.07
CA PHE A 168 25.90 0.34 7.78
C PHE A 168 27.15 0.54 6.94
N SER A 169 27.03 1.27 5.84
CA SER A 169 28.12 1.64 4.93
C SER A 169 29.05 2.74 5.48
N ASP A 170 28.91 3.14 6.75
CA ASP A 170 29.59 4.29 7.37
C ASP A 170 30.46 3.95 8.59
N GLY A 171 30.95 2.71 8.69
CA GLY A 171 32.05 2.35 9.57
C GLY A 171 31.74 2.22 11.06
N ASN A 172 30.45 2.23 11.46
CA ASN A 172 30.05 1.97 12.84
C ASN A 172 29.45 0.57 12.95
N SER A 173 30.28 -0.43 13.23
CA SER A 173 29.84 -1.81 13.48
C SER A 173 29.26 -1.90 14.90
N ILE A 174 27.96 -2.20 15.00
CA ILE A 174 27.37 -2.67 16.26
C ILE A 174 27.37 -4.19 16.21
N GLU A 175 28.20 -4.81 17.02
CA GLU A 175 28.25 -6.25 17.25
C GLU A 175 27.07 -6.61 18.16
N LEU A 176 25.98 -7.15 17.59
CA LEU A 176 24.88 -7.70 18.34
C LEU A 176 25.16 -9.17 18.62
N ALA A 177 25.78 -9.44 19.77
CA ALA A 177 25.88 -10.80 20.31
C ALA A 177 24.56 -11.17 21.00
N PHE A 178 23.85 -12.15 20.45
CA PHE A 178 22.75 -12.80 21.16
C PHE A 178 23.31 -13.98 21.97
N PRO A 179 23.03 -14.06 23.28
CA PRO A 179 23.46 -15.23 24.08
C PRO A 179 22.74 -16.48 23.63
N ALA A 180 23.47 -17.60 23.60
CA ALA A 180 22.99 -18.94 23.30
C ALA A 180 21.96 -19.43 24.33
#